data_429f85d771efa1ee06089dddcc3d14c1
#
_entry.id   429f85d771efa1ee06089dddcc3d14c1
#
_cell.length_a   1.000
_cell.length_b   1.000
_cell.length_c   1.000
_cell.angle_alpha   90.00
_cell.angle_beta   90.00
_cell.angle_gamma   90.00
#
_symmetry.space_group_name_H-M   'P 1'
#
loop_
_entity.id
_entity.type
_entity.pdbx_description
1 polymer ?
#
loop_
_entity_poly.entity_id
_entity_poly.type
_entity_poly.pdbx_seq_one_letter_code
_entity_poly.pdbx_strand_id
1 'polypeptide(L)'
;MCSLASENAFCSVLMVNARALLDLGRVSNLSTVWSNCLCAWVLGGTGQGSVFTALLLGSSLMYVGGMYLNDYCDVNFDKEFRPERPIPSGHVSQQAVLLLTIGLLGSGYALVTWVNLQVALLGALLLSLIVAYNIVHKKTGFGVVLMAGCRTGVYLMVGAASFGGLNSEVAWAGILMFLYVLGITCLARTESTGGALSKTGLIAILVPLGGILLAGAMNALWIGVFLSSGALAGWIYFAFSKAKVNGRLIVGKTIGPLLAGICLVDWTILSGMGQFSLTTGGFLVTFFLIAMIAQRRIPAT
;
A
#
# COMPACT_ATOMS: atom_id res chain seq x y z
N MET A 1 32.92 -33.09 16.63
CA MET A 1 33.20 -31.62 16.56
C MET A 1 32.54 -30.89 15.40
N CYS A 2 31.89 -31.56 14.45
CA CYS A 2 31.21 -30.91 13.31
C CYS A 2 29.74 -30.51 13.59
N SER A 3 29.11 -31.03 14.65
CA SER A 3 27.68 -30.81 14.97
C SER A 3 27.41 -29.45 15.65
N LEU A 4 28.32 -29.01 16.53
CA LEU A 4 28.13 -27.74 17.28
C LEU A 4 28.35 -26.48 16.42
N ALA A 5 29.12 -26.57 15.35
CA ALA A 5 29.33 -25.45 14.43
C ALA A 5 28.11 -25.19 13.52
N SER A 6 27.37 -26.26 13.16
CA SER A 6 26.14 -26.15 12.36
C SER A 6 24.94 -25.64 13.17
N GLU A 7 24.84 -26.01 14.44
CA GLU A 7 23.79 -25.49 15.33
C GLU A 7 24.02 -24.02 15.71
N ASN A 8 25.25 -23.60 15.92
CA ASN A 8 25.58 -22.20 16.18
C ASN A 8 25.40 -21.33 14.92
N ALA A 9 25.66 -21.84 13.73
CA ALA A 9 25.39 -21.16 12.47
C ALA A 9 23.87 -21.02 12.21
N PHE A 10 23.07 -22.04 12.55
CA PHE A 10 21.63 -21.98 12.43
C PHE A 10 21.01 -21.06 13.49
N CYS A 11 21.53 -21.02 14.70
CA CYS A 11 21.08 -20.15 15.78
C CYS A 11 21.46 -18.67 15.53
N SER A 12 22.60 -18.39 14.91
CA SER A 12 23.01 -17.02 14.53
C SER A 12 22.20 -16.47 13.34
N VAL A 13 21.65 -17.33 12.49
CA VAL A 13 20.72 -16.95 11.40
C VAL A 13 19.35 -16.51 11.95
N LEU A 14 19.01 -16.89 13.18
CA LEU A 14 17.70 -16.63 13.81
C LEU A 14 17.71 -15.49 14.85
N MET A 15 18.80 -14.78 15.05
CA MET A 15 18.78 -13.54 15.86
C MET A 15 18.15 -12.40 15.03
N VAL A 16 16.87 -12.54 14.78
CA VAL A 16 16.09 -11.55 14.04
C VAL A 16 15.55 -10.52 15.03
N ASN A 17 16.05 -9.29 14.94
CA ASN A 17 15.51 -8.19 15.73
C ASN A 17 14.07 -7.89 15.26
N ALA A 18 13.08 -8.06 16.16
CA ALA A 18 11.67 -7.82 15.84
C ALA A 18 11.41 -6.43 15.25
N ARG A 19 12.16 -5.41 15.68
CA ARG A 19 12.07 -4.07 15.12
C ARG A 19 12.53 -4.04 13.66
N ALA A 20 13.61 -4.74 13.33
CA ALA A 20 14.10 -4.83 11.95
C ALA A 20 13.07 -5.48 11.00
N LEU A 21 12.31 -6.48 11.49
CA LEU A 21 11.20 -7.06 10.72
C LEU A 21 10.05 -6.07 10.48
N LEU A 22 9.70 -5.27 11.49
CA LEU A 22 8.66 -4.25 11.35
C LEU A 22 9.08 -3.15 10.36
N ASP A 23 10.36 -2.75 10.41
CA ASP A 23 10.93 -1.75 9.49
C ASP A 23 10.98 -2.29 8.05
N LEU A 24 11.47 -3.53 7.83
CA LEU A 24 11.46 -4.21 6.53
C LEU A 24 10.06 -4.32 5.94
N GLY A 25 9.07 -4.69 6.77
CA GLY A 25 7.67 -4.85 6.36
C GLY A 25 6.95 -3.53 6.12
N ARG A 26 7.56 -2.41 6.46
CA ARG A 26 6.91 -1.07 6.44
C ARG A 26 5.50 -1.14 6.99
N VAL A 27 5.34 -1.83 8.12
CA VAL A 27 4.03 -2.13 8.72
C VAL A 27 3.24 -0.87 9.08
N SER A 28 3.89 0.29 9.13
CA SER A 28 3.23 1.59 9.28
C SER A 28 2.20 1.89 8.19
N ASN A 29 2.33 1.31 7.00
CA ASN A 29 1.40 1.48 5.89
C ASN A 29 0.38 0.34 5.76
N LEU A 30 0.43 -0.68 6.63
CA LEU A 30 -0.45 -1.85 6.55
C LEU A 30 -1.92 -1.47 6.71
N SER A 31 -2.22 -0.50 7.58
CA SER A 31 -3.59 0.01 7.76
C SER A 31 -4.18 0.61 6.48
N THR A 32 -3.35 1.10 5.55
CA THR A 32 -3.82 1.56 4.23
C THR A 32 -4.22 0.41 3.30
N VAL A 33 -3.66 -0.78 3.50
CA VAL A 33 -4.12 -2.01 2.80
C VAL A 33 -5.48 -2.43 3.34
N TRP A 34 -5.66 -2.37 4.66
CA TRP A 34 -6.95 -2.67 5.31
C TRP A 34 -8.04 -1.71 4.86
N SER A 35 -7.72 -0.43 4.70
CA SER A 35 -8.62 0.59 4.16
C SER A 35 -9.07 0.23 2.75
N ASN A 36 -8.14 -0.14 1.85
CA ASN A 36 -8.47 -0.56 0.49
C ASN A 36 -9.33 -1.83 0.46
N CYS A 37 -9.02 -2.83 1.31
CA CYS A 37 -9.85 -4.03 1.44
C CYS A 37 -11.27 -3.70 1.89
N LEU A 38 -11.42 -2.84 2.91
CA LEU A 38 -12.73 -2.42 3.41
C LEU A 38 -13.52 -1.66 2.36
N CYS A 39 -12.89 -0.71 1.66
CA CYS A 39 -13.53 0.06 0.60
C CYS A 39 -14.03 -0.85 -0.53
N ALA A 40 -13.17 -1.72 -1.06
CA ALA A 40 -13.54 -2.65 -2.12
C ALA A 40 -14.64 -3.63 -1.69
N TRP A 41 -14.61 -4.10 -0.43
CA TRP A 41 -15.61 -4.99 0.14
C TRP A 41 -17.00 -4.35 0.23
N VAL A 42 -17.05 -3.09 0.68
CA VAL A 42 -18.29 -2.32 0.78
C VAL A 42 -18.86 -2.04 -0.60
N LEU A 43 -18.06 -1.57 -1.55
CA LEU A 43 -18.48 -1.29 -2.93
C LEU A 43 -18.92 -2.54 -3.68
N GLY A 44 -18.34 -3.69 -3.36
CA GLY A 44 -18.74 -4.98 -3.90
C GLY A 44 -20.02 -5.56 -3.25
N GLY A 45 -20.68 -4.84 -2.33
CA GLY A 45 -21.93 -5.28 -1.68
C GLY A 45 -21.70 -6.19 -0.48
N THR A 46 -20.54 -6.13 0.14
CA THR A 46 -20.13 -6.95 1.30
C THR A 46 -20.15 -8.45 1.02
N GLY A 47 -20.25 -9.31 2.04
CA GLY A 47 -20.21 -10.77 1.88
C GLY A 47 -20.03 -11.50 3.21
N GLN A 48 -19.55 -12.74 3.16
CA GLN A 48 -19.26 -13.52 4.37
C GLN A 48 -18.05 -12.96 5.13
N GLY A 49 -18.17 -12.73 6.43
CA GLY A 49 -17.12 -12.18 7.28
C GLY A 49 -15.83 -13.02 7.30
N SER A 50 -15.93 -14.35 7.23
CA SER A 50 -14.78 -15.26 7.14
C SER A 50 -13.98 -15.05 5.85
N VAL A 51 -14.67 -14.82 4.73
CA VAL A 51 -14.05 -14.51 3.44
C VAL A 51 -13.31 -13.17 3.52
N PHE A 52 -13.96 -12.14 4.07
CA PHE A 52 -13.31 -10.84 4.28
C PHE A 52 -12.05 -10.95 5.16
N THR A 53 -12.13 -11.72 6.25
CA THR A 53 -10.98 -11.95 7.13
C THR A 53 -9.82 -12.64 6.38
N ALA A 54 -10.12 -13.67 5.58
CA ALA A 54 -9.10 -14.35 4.78
C ALA A 54 -8.44 -13.41 3.76
N LEU A 55 -9.22 -12.56 3.09
CA LEU A 55 -8.71 -11.57 2.14
C LEU A 55 -7.87 -10.48 2.83
N LEU A 56 -8.32 -10.01 4.00
CA LEU A 56 -7.59 -9.02 4.79
C LEU A 56 -6.23 -9.54 5.25
N LEU A 57 -6.21 -10.76 5.79
CA LEU A 57 -4.98 -11.44 6.21
C LEU A 57 -4.09 -11.77 5.00
N GLY A 58 -4.66 -12.34 3.93
CA GLY A 58 -3.93 -12.67 2.71
C GLY A 58 -3.28 -11.44 2.07
N SER A 59 -4.03 -10.34 1.92
CA SER A 59 -3.51 -9.06 1.42
C SER A 59 -2.42 -8.48 2.32
N SER A 60 -2.57 -8.63 3.65
CA SER A 60 -1.56 -8.18 4.62
C SER A 60 -0.26 -8.94 4.47
N LEU A 61 -0.32 -10.28 4.37
CA LEU A 61 0.85 -11.12 4.17
C LEU A 61 1.53 -10.86 2.83
N MET A 62 0.75 -10.71 1.74
CA MET A 62 1.28 -10.37 0.42
C MET A 62 1.93 -8.97 0.41
N TYR A 63 1.35 -8.00 1.12
CA TYR A 63 1.94 -6.67 1.27
C TYR A 63 3.29 -6.73 2.00
N VAL A 64 3.34 -7.35 3.18
CA VAL A 64 4.58 -7.46 3.97
C VAL A 64 5.63 -8.26 3.22
N GLY A 65 5.25 -9.38 2.60
CA GLY A 65 6.14 -10.19 1.76
C GLY A 65 6.68 -9.40 0.56
N GLY A 66 5.85 -8.56 -0.06
CA GLY A 66 6.26 -7.66 -1.14
C GLY A 66 7.28 -6.61 -0.69
N MET A 67 7.17 -6.07 0.54
CA MET A 67 8.14 -5.15 1.11
C MET A 67 9.47 -5.85 1.42
N TYR A 68 9.42 -7.08 1.95
CA TYR A 68 10.63 -7.90 2.17
C TYR A 68 11.33 -8.23 0.85
N LEU A 69 10.55 -8.57 -0.20
CA LEU A 69 11.09 -8.79 -1.55
C LEU A 69 11.77 -7.53 -2.09
N ASN A 70 11.20 -6.34 -1.82
CA ASN A 70 11.78 -5.07 -2.23
C ASN A 70 13.18 -4.90 -1.63
N ASP A 71 13.30 -5.03 -0.31
CA ASP A 71 14.58 -4.84 0.37
C ASP A 71 15.59 -5.96 0.02
N TYR A 72 15.11 -7.19 -0.27
CA TYR A 72 15.94 -8.28 -0.79
C TYR A 72 16.51 -7.94 -2.18
N CYS A 73 15.70 -7.46 -3.11
CA CYS A 73 16.13 -7.08 -4.46
C CYS A 73 17.05 -5.85 -4.45
N ASP A 74 16.86 -4.95 -3.47
CA ASP A 74 17.55 -3.68 -3.37
C ASP A 74 18.90 -3.74 -2.60
N VAL A 75 19.26 -4.89 -2.10
CA VAL A 75 20.41 -5.08 -1.19
C VAL A 75 21.72 -4.44 -1.68
N ASN A 76 22.03 -4.56 -2.97
CA ASN A 76 23.29 -3.99 -3.53
C ASN A 76 23.24 -2.46 -3.56
N PHE A 77 22.09 -1.89 -3.92
CA PHE A 77 21.88 -0.46 -3.91
C PHE A 77 21.88 0.09 -2.47
N ASP A 78 21.22 -0.61 -1.56
CA ASP A 78 21.12 -0.18 -0.16
C ASP A 78 22.47 -0.27 0.57
N LYS A 79 23.35 -1.20 0.21
CA LYS A 79 24.74 -1.23 0.72
C LYS A 79 25.52 0.04 0.38
N GLU A 80 25.26 0.62 -0.78
CA GLU A 80 25.97 1.81 -1.27
C GLU A 80 25.34 3.11 -0.75
N PHE A 81 24.00 3.21 -0.77
CA PHE A 81 23.27 4.46 -0.53
C PHE A 81 22.51 4.53 0.77
N ARG A 82 22.24 3.39 1.45
CA ARG A 82 21.42 3.27 2.65
C ARG A 82 21.93 2.17 3.59
N PRO A 83 23.20 2.28 4.04
CA PRO A 83 23.85 1.23 4.84
C PRO A 83 23.18 0.98 6.20
N GLU A 84 22.33 1.91 6.67
CA GLU A 84 21.55 1.80 7.90
C GLU A 84 20.36 0.83 7.80
N ARG A 85 19.97 0.40 6.58
CA ARG A 85 18.85 -0.56 6.40
C ARG A 85 19.14 -1.92 7.02
N PRO A 86 18.08 -2.67 7.43
CA PRO A 86 18.25 -3.91 8.21
C PRO A 86 19.13 -4.98 7.58
N ILE A 87 19.12 -5.17 6.24
CA ILE A 87 19.96 -6.17 5.56
C ILE A 87 21.42 -5.68 5.46
N PRO A 88 21.72 -4.48 4.92
CA PRO A 88 23.09 -3.97 4.86
C PRO A 88 23.77 -3.85 6.23
N SER A 89 23.04 -3.42 7.26
CA SER A 89 23.56 -3.28 8.64
C SER A 89 23.75 -4.60 9.38
N GLY A 90 23.35 -5.74 8.77
CA GLY A 90 23.51 -7.06 9.38
C GLY A 90 22.50 -7.42 10.46
N HIS A 91 21.46 -6.61 10.68
CA HIS A 91 20.41 -6.92 11.66
C HIS A 91 19.56 -8.12 11.25
N VAL A 92 19.48 -8.42 9.94
CA VAL A 92 18.78 -9.58 9.38
C VAL A 92 19.59 -10.12 8.21
N SER A 93 19.76 -11.44 8.13
CA SER A 93 20.44 -12.05 6.99
C SER A 93 19.60 -12.00 5.72
N GLN A 94 20.24 -11.80 4.57
CA GLN A 94 19.55 -11.78 3.26
C GLN A 94 18.79 -13.09 2.98
N GLN A 95 19.35 -14.24 3.41
CA GLN A 95 18.70 -15.55 3.27
C GLN A 95 17.43 -15.66 4.11
N ALA A 96 17.47 -15.17 5.36
CA ALA A 96 16.28 -15.16 6.22
C ALA A 96 15.16 -14.29 5.62
N VAL A 97 15.52 -13.13 5.06
CA VAL A 97 14.54 -12.26 4.37
C VAL A 97 13.93 -12.97 3.16
N LEU A 98 14.71 -13.70 2.36
CA LEU A 98 14.18 -14.46 1.23
C LEU A 98 13.21 -15.55 1.67
N LEU A 99 13.56 -16.33 2.69
CA LEU A 99 12.68 -17.39 3.23
C LEU A 99 11.37 -16.81 3.79
N LEU A 100 11.46 -15.71 4.54
CA LEU A 100 10.29 -15.00 5.04
C LEU A 100 9.43 -14.45 3.89
N THR A 101 10.05 -13.90 2.85
CA THR A 101 9.35 -13.43 1.64
C THR A 101 8.54 -14.54 1.00
N ILE A 102 9.16 -15.70 0.75
CA ILE A 102 8.50 -16.87 0.14
C ILE A 102 7.36 -17.34 1.03
N GLY A 103 7.59 -17.47 2.33
CA GLY A 103 6.58 -17.88 3.31
C GLY A 103 5.39 -16.94 3.36
N LEU A 104 5.63 -15.62 3.42
CA LEU A 104 4.59 -14.60 3.49
C LEU A 104 3.78 -14.50 2.19
N LEU A 105 4.45 -14.44 1.03
CA LEU A 105 3.77 -14.38 -0.27
C LEU A 105 2.99 -15.67 -0.54
N GLY A 106 3.59 -16.83 -0.25
CA GLY A 106 2.95 -18.13 -0.44
C GLY A 106 1.74 -18.34 0.46
N SER A 107 1.85 -18.05 1.76
CA SER A 107 0.72 -18.17 2.70
C SER A 107 -0.37 -17.13 2.42
N GLY A 108 0.01 -15.90 2.06
CA GLY A 108 -0.94 -14.87 1.66
C GLY A 108 -1.72 -15.27 0.42
N TYR A 109 -1.04 -15.82 -0.60
CA TYR A 109 -1.70 -16.33 -1.79
C TYR A 109 -2.60 -17.52 -1.50
N ALA A 110 -2.14 -18.49 -0.68
CA ALA A 110 -2.94 -19.66 -0.28
C ALA A 110 -4.26 -19.26 0.40
N LEU A 111 -4.24 -18.22 1.26
CA LEU A 111 -5.45 -17.73 1.92
C LEU A 111 -6.47 -17.17 0.92
N VAL A 112 -6.04 -16.50 -0.15
CA VAL A 112 -6.97 -15.91 -1.12
C VAL A 112 -7.48 -16.96 -2.13
N THR A 113 -6.69 -17.98 -2.46
CA THR A 113 -7.11 -19.07 -3.37
C THR A 113 -8.25 -19.91 -2.82
N TRP A 114 -8.39 -19.96 -1.49
CA TRP A 114 -9.46 -20.70 -0.82
C TRP A 114 -10.86 -20.14 -1.12
N VAL A 115 -10.98 -18.86 -1.51
CA VAL A 115 -12.29 -18.19 -1.68
C VAL A 115 -13.03 -18.70 -2.92
N ASN A 116 -12.45 -18.52 -4.09
CA ASN A 116 -12.95 -19.04 -5.38
C ASN A 116 -11.89 -18.87 -6.48
N LEU A 117 -12.14 -19.46 -7.66
CA LEU A 117 -11.21 -19.41 -8.79
C LEU A 117 -10.95 -17.98 -9.28
N GLN A 118 -11.97 -17.12 -9.34
CA GLN A 118 -11.80 -15.73 -9.81
C GLN A 118 -10.87 -14.95 -8.87
N VAL A 119 -11.06 -15.08 -7.56
CA VAL A 119 -10.20 -14.48 -6.54
C VAL A 119 -8.79 -15.06 -6.61
N ALA A 120 -8.66 -16.37 -6.82
CA ALA A 120 -7.35 -17.01 -7.00
C ALA A 120 -6.58 -16.43 -8.21
N LEU A 121 -7.25 -16.25 -9.36
CA LEU A 121 -6.64 -15.66 -10.56
C LEU A 121 -6.23 -14.19 -10.34
N LEU A 122 -7.08 -13.40 -9.67
CA LEU A 122 -6.75 -12.01 -9.34
C LEU A 122 -5.64 -11.91 -8.29
N GLY A 123 -5.60 -12.84 -7.33
CA GLY A 123 -4.50 -13.00 -6.39
C GLY A 123 -3.18 -13.37 -7.07
N ALA A 124 -3.22 -14.27 -8.08
CA ALA A 124 -2.05 -14.60 -8.90
C ALA A 124 -1.57 -13.40 -9.72
N LEU A 125 -2.49 -12.62 -10.27
CA LEU A 125 -2.17 -11.36 -10.96
C LEU A 125 -1.49 -10.37 -10.00
N LEU A 126 -2.05 -10.17 -8.81
CA LEU A 126 -1.48 -9.30 -7.78
C LEU A 126 -0.06 -9.76 -7.38
N LEU A 127 0.13 -11.07 -7.15
CA LEU A 127 1.44 -11.64 -6.85
C LEU A 127 2.45 -11.38 -7.98
N SER A 128 2.01 -11.57 -9.23
CA SER A 128 2.83 -11.30 -10.42
C SER A 128 3.21 -9.81 -10.52
N LEU A 129 2.29 -8.89 -10.22
CA LEU A 129 2.57 -7.44 -10.18
C LEU A 129 3.58 -7.10 -9.07
N ILE A 130 3.45 -7.70 -7.88
CA ILE A 130 4.41 -7.52 -6.77
C ILE A 130 5.80 -7.96 -7.20
N VAL A 131 5.94 -9.16 -7.78
CA VAL A 131 7.23 -9.69 -8.23
C VAL A 131 7.79 -8.84 -9.37
N ALA A 132 7.00 -8.53 -10.39
CA ALA A 132 7.41 -7.70 -11.51
C ALA A 132 7.89 -6.31 -11.06
N TYR A 133 7.16 -5.67 -10.14
CA TYR A 133 7.57 -4.40 -9.56
C TYR A 133 8.98 -4.49 -8.96
N ASN A 134 9.22 -5.48 -8.12
CA ASN A 134 10.49 -5.63 -7.40
C ASN A 134 11.69 -5.93 -8.32
N ILE A 135 11.45 -6.58 -9.47
CA ILE A 135 12.50 -6.85 -10.46
C ILE A 135 12.80 -5.62 -11.34
N VAL A 136 11.77 -4.80 -11.63
CA VAL A 136 11.83 -3.81 -12.72
C VAL A 136 11.94 -2.37 -12.23
N HIS A 137 11.48 -2.05 -11.00
CA HIS A 137 11.27 -0.67 -10.55
C HIS A 137 12.51 0.24 -10.60
N LYS A 138 13.72 -0.30 -10.40
CA LYS A 138 14.96 0.47 -10.50
C LYS A 138 15.47 0.58 -11.93
N LYS A 139 15.11 -0.36 -12.80
CA LYS A 139 15.64 -0.45 -14.16
C LYS A 139 14.87 0.43 -15.15
N THR A 140 13.58 0.65 -14.89
CA THR A 140 12.68 1.34 -15.83
C THR A 140 11.72 2.31 -15.14
N GLY A 141 11.15 3.25 -15.92
CA GLY A 141 10.05 4.11 -15.48
C GLY A 141 8.74 3.37 -15.22
N PHE A 142 8.61 2.15 -15.74
CA PHE A 142 7.38 1.37 -15.65
C PHE A 142 7.06 0.90 -14.21
N GLY A 143 8.03 0.89 -13.30
CA GLY A 143 7.82 0.55 -11.90
C GLY A 143 6.69 1.36 -11.23
N VAL A 144 6.48 2.64 -11.61
CA VAL A 144 5.40 3.46 -11.03
C VAL A 144 4.01 2.90 -11.38
N VAL A 145 3.85 2.35 -12.59
CA VAL A 145 2.60 1.71 -13.06
C VAL A 145 2.36 0.39 -12.32
N LEU A 146 3.41 -0.42 -12.14
CA LEU A 146 3.32 -1.69 -11.43
C LEU A 146 2.94 -1.49 -9.96
N MET A 147 3.51 -0.49 -9.27
CA MET A 147 3.16 -0.16 -7.88
C MET A 147 1.69 0.27 -7.76
N ALA A 148 1.22 1.14 -8.66
CA ALA A 148 -0.18 1.54 -8.72
C ALA A 148 -1.09 0.34 -9.02
N GLY A 149 -0.66 -0.54 -9.94
CA GLY A 149 -1.35 -1.78 -10.29
C GLY A 149 -1.50 -2.73 -9.12
N CYS A 150 -0.51 -2.84 -8.22
CA CYS A 150 -0.63 -3.64 -7.00
C CYS A 150 -1.79 -3.16 -6.11
N ARG A 151 -1.99 -1.84 -5.97
CA ARG A 151 -3.12 -1.32 -5.18
C ARG A 151 -4.45 -1.59 -5.85
N THR A 152 -4.56 -1.39 -7.16
CA THR A 152 -5.76 -1.76 -7.92
C THR A 152 -6.04 -3.25 -7.85
N GLY A 153 -5.00 -4.09 -7.90
CA GLY A 153 -5.14 -5.54 -7.74
C GLY A 153 -5.82 -5.95 -6.44
N VAL A 154 -5.56 -5.25 -5.33
CA VAL A 154 -6.26 -5.48 -4.06
C VAL A 154 -7.76 -5.18 -4.20
N TYR A 155 -8.13 -4.05 -4.82
CA TYR A 155 -9.54 -3.70 -5.04
C TYR A 155 -10.27 -4.76 -5.87
N LEU A 156 -9.66 -5.17 -7.01
CA LEU A 156 -10.27 -6.16 -7.89
C LEU A 156 -10.40 -7.53 -7.20
N MET A 157 -9.38 -7.95 -6.47
CA MET A 157 -9.39 -9.24 -5.76
C MET A 157 -10.44 -9.27 -4.66
N VAL A 158 -10.53 -8.21 -3.84
CA VAL A 158 -11.50 -8.14 -2.74
C VAL A 158 -12.91 -7.92 -3.26
N GLY A 159 -13.11 -7.06 -4.25
CA GLY A 159 -14.40 -6.86 -4.90
C GLY A 159 -14.95 -8.13 -5.54
N ALA A 160 -14.10 -8.93 -6.21
CA ALA A 160 -14.50 -10.20 -6.81
C ALA A 160 -15.03 -11.23 -5.80
N ALA A 161 -14.65 -11.12 -4.55
CA ALA A 161 -15.06 -12.02 -3.48
C ALA A 161 -16.36 -11.60 -2.78
N SER A 162 -16.83 -10.37 -3.01
CA SER A 162 -18.06 -9.84 -2.43
C SER A 162 -19.30 -10.33 -3.17
N PHE A 163 -20.50 -10.16 -2.59
CA PHE A 163 -21.74 -10.64 -3.19
C PHE A 163 -22.09 -9.98 -4.53
N GLY A 164 -21.77 -8.70 -4.72
CA GLY A 164 -21.97 -7.99 -6.00
C GLY A 164 -20.84 -8.20 -7.01
N GLY A 165 -19.75 -8.86 -6.61
CA GLY A 165 -18.62 -9.17 -7.49
C GLY A 165 -17.88 -7.94 -8.01
N LEU A 166 -17.25 -8.10 -9.18
CA LEU A 166 -16.59 -7.01 -9.90
C LEU A 166 -17.64 -6.14 -10.62
N ASN A 167 -18.19 -5.19 -9.89
CA ASN A 167 -19.10 -4.18 -10.44
C ASN A 167 -18.34 -2.91 -10.89
N SER A 168 -19.07 -1.98 -11.51
CA SER A 168 -18.52 -0.72 -11.99
C SER A 168 -17.96 0.16 -10.88
N GLU A 169 -18.53 0.13 -9.67
CA GLU A 169 -18.09 0.92 -8.52
C GLU A 169 -16.70 0.45 -8.05
N VAL A 170 -16.51 -0.87 -7.91
CA VAL A 170 -15.20 -1.47 -7.58
C VAL A 170 -14.15 -1.14 -8.64
N ALA A 171 -14.51 -1.26 -9.93
CA ALA A 171 -13.59 -0.95 -11.02
C ALA A 171 -13.20 0.54 -11.03
N TRP A 172 -14.17 1.43 -10.87
CA TRP A 172 -13.94 2.87 -10.82
C TRP A 172 -13.08 3.27 -9.62
N ALA A 173 -13.38 2.73 -8.43
CA ALA A 173 -12.58 2.93 -7.22
C ALA A 173 -11.12 2.47 -7.41
N GLY A 174 -10.93 1.31 -8.03
CA GLY A 174 -9.61 0.81 -8.39
C GLY A 174 -8.83 1.75 -9.31
N ILE A 175 -9.50 2.37 -10.30
CA ILE A 175 -8.89 3.37 -11.19
C ILE A 175 -8.50 4.64 -10.42
N LEU A 176 -9.37 5.15 -9.56
CA LEU A 176 -9.08 6.35 -8.76
C LEU A 176 -7.90 6.11 -7.82
N MET A 177 -7.86 4.95 -7.17
CA MET A 177 -6.73 4.54 -6.33
C MET A 177 -5.45 4.34 -7.13
N PHE A 178 -5.53 3.75 -8.34
CA PHE A 178 -4.41 3.64 -9.26
C PHE A 178 -3.78 5.01 -9.54
N LEU A 179 -4.59 6.00 -9.90
CA LEU A 179 -4.11 7.35 -10.21
C LEU A 179 -3.47 8.03 -9.00
N TYR A 180 -4.08 7.89 -7.82
CA TYR A 180 -3.52 8.45 -6.60
C TYR A 180 -2.14 7.86 -6.26
N VAL A 181 -2.02 6.52 -6.30
CA VAL A 181 -0.76 5.83 -6.00
C VAL A 181 0.29 6.05 -7.09
N LEU A 182 -0.14 6.13 -8.37
CA LEU A 182 0.73 6.52 -9.48
C LEU A 182 1.35 7.90 -9.20
N GLY A 183 0.54 8.86 -8.78
CA GLY A 183 0.99 10.21 -8.42
C GLY A 183 2.02 10.22 -7.30
N ILE A 184 1.75 9.49 -6.19
CA ILE A 184 2.70 9.36 -5.07
C ILE A 184 4.02 8.75 -5.55
N THR A 185 3.95 7.67 -6.35
CA THR A 185 5.15 6.95 -6.81
C THR A 185 5.96 7.80 -7.80
N CYS A 186 5.30 8.58 -8.65
CA CYS A 186 5.97 9.56 -9.51
C CYS A 186 6.70 10.63 -8.70
N LEU A 187 6.10 11.13 -7.61
CA LEU A 187 6.76 12.10 -6.73
C LEU A 187 7.96 11.46 -6.00
N ALA A 188 7.80 10.26 -5.45
CA ALA A 188 8.87 9.55 -4.77
C ALA A 188 10.08 9.31 -5.70
N ARG A 189 9.82 9.02 -6.97
CA ARG A 189 10.88 8.82 -7.97
C ARG A 189 11.66 10.10 -8.29
N THR A 190 11.00 11.27 -8.33
CA THR A 190 11.69 12.55 -8.58
C THR A 190 12.67 12.91 -7.47
N GLU A 191 12.39 12.48 -6.23
CA GLU A 191 13.35 12.65 -5.13
C GLU A 191 14.62 11.84 -5.37
N SER A 192 14.50 10.57 -5.75
CA SER A 192 15.65 9.70 -5.96
C SER A 192 16.52 10.11 -7.14
N THR A 193 15.97 10.83 -8.12
CA THR A 193 16.67 11.29 -9.33
C THR A 193 17.17 12.75 -9.23
N GLY A 194 16.87 13.45 -8.13
CA GLY A 194 17.20 14.88 -7.96
C GLY A 194 16.51 15.82 -8.97
N GLY A 195 15.44 15.34 -9.62
CA GLY A 195 14.71 16.05 -10.67
C GLY A 195 13.74 17.12 -10.14
N ALA A 196 13.22 17.93 -11.05
CA ALA A 196 12.14 18.87 -10.74
C ALA A 196 10.86 18.12 -10.34
N LEU A 197 10.02 18.74 -9.50
CA LEU A 197 8.75 18.19 -9.04
C LEU A 197 7.89 17.69 -10.23
N SER A 198 7.47 16.44 -10.19
CA SER A 198 6.69 15.84 -11.28
C SER A 198 5.31 16.49 -11.38
N LYS A 199 5.08 17.25 -12.45
CA LYS A 199 3.76 17.82 -12.73
C LYS A 199 2.71 16.73 -12.94
N THR A 200 3.07 15.66 -13.64
CA THR A 200 2.20 14.49 -13.84
C THR A 200 1.84 13.80 -12.52
N GLY A 201 2.81 13.69 -11.59
CA GLY A 201 2.57 13.16 -10.26
C GLY A 201 1.58 14.03 -9.46
N LEU A 202 1.71 15.36 -9.51
CA LEU A 202 0.76 16.26 -8.85
C LEU A 202 -0.64 16.17 -9.44
N ILE A 203 -0.77 16.17 -10.76
CA ILE A 203 -2.06 16.02 -11.44
C ILE A 203 -2.69 14.68 -11.05
N ALA A 204 -1.95 13.58 -11.09
CA ALA A 204 -2.45 12.25 -10.78
C ALA A 204 -2.98 12.13 -9.34
N ILE A 205 -2.37 12.82 -8.36
CA ILE A 205 -2.88 12.89 -6.97
C ILE A 205 -4.21 13.66 -6.87
N LEU A 206 -4.44 14.65 -7.72
CA LEU A 206 -5.64 15.49 -7.67
C LEU A 206 -6.80 14.94 -8.52
N VAL A 207 -6.52 14.11 -9.54
CA VAL A 207 -7.57 13.53 -10.41
C VAL A 207 -8.66 12.78 -9.62
N PRO A 208 -8.35 11.98 -8.57
CA PRO A 208 -9.37 11.33 -7.78
C PRO A 208 -10.38 12.29 -7.17
N LEU A 209 -9.95 13.47 -6.72
CA LEU A 209 -10.86 14.50 -6.19
C LEU A 209 -11.90 14.93 -7.23
N GLY A 210 -11.47 15.19 -8.46
CA GLY A 210 -12.37 15.56 -9.56
C GLY A 210 -13.35 14.45 -9.92
N GLY A 211 -12.87 13.21 -10.03
CA GLY A 211 -13.71 12.04 -10.33
C GLY A 211 -14.76 11.76 -9.25
N ILE A 212 -14.39 11.92 -7.99
CA ILE A 212 -15.30 11.74 -6.84
C ILE A 212 -16.33 12.87 -6.77
N LEU A 213 -15.92 14.12 -7.01
CA LEU A 213 -16.85 15.26 -7.07
C LEU A 213 -17.89 15.07 -8.17
N LEU A 214 -17.48 14.56 -9.34
CA LEU A 214 -18.38 14.24 -10.43
C LEU A 214 -19.38 13.12 -10.04
N ALA A 215 -18.89 12.04 -9.45
CA ALA A 215 -19.74 10.94 -8.98
C ALA A 215 -20.75 11.40 -7.91
N GLY A 216 -20.31 12.22 -6.95
CA GLY A 216 -21.16 12.79 -5.93
C GLY A 216 -22.23 13.74 -6.49
N ALA A 217 -21.89 14.51 -7.53
CA ALA A 217 -22.82 15.37 -8.23
C ALA A 217 -23.94 14.57 -8.91
N MET A 218 -23.56 13.47 -9.57
CA MET A 218 -24.53 12.59 -10.24
C MET A 218 -25.48 11.89 -9.26
N ASN A 219 -25.03 11.63 -8.04
CA ASN A 219 -25.80 10.93 -7.00
C ASN A 219 -26.48 11.87 -5.98
N ALA A 220 -26.38 13.19 -6.15
CA ALA A 220 -26.92 14.21 -5.22
C ALA A 220 -26.41 14.09 -3.76
N LEU A 221 -25.20 13.56 -3.55
CA LEU A 221 -24.61 13.26 -2.23
C LEU A 221 -23.64 14.36 -1.75
N TRP A 222 -24.00 15.61 -1.93
CA TRP A 222 -23.10 16.77 -1.80
C TRP A 222 -22.41 16.89 -0.43
N ILE A 223 -23.13 16.74 0.68
CA ILE A 223 -22.56 17.00 2.02
C ILE A 223 -21.42 16.03 2.34
N GLY A 224 -21.67 14.72 2.19
CA GLY A 224 -20.64 13.70 2.46
C GLY A 224 -19.42 13.83 1.57
N VAL A 225 -19.63 14.12 0.29
CA VAL A 225 -18.58 14.32 -0.71
C VAL A 225 -17.78 15.59 -0.42
N PHE A 226 -18.42 16.71 -0.07
CA PHE A 226 -17.71 17.93 0.29
C PHE A 226 -16.86 17.77 1.54
N LEU A 227 -17.39 17.13 2.59
CA LEU A 227 -16.64 16.92 3.83
C LEU A 227 -15.42 16.01 3.59
N SER A 228 -15.59 14.88 2.92
CA SER A 228 -14.51 13.95 2.67
C SER A 228 -13.48 14.49 1.68
N SER A 229 -13.90 15.14 0.60
CA SER A 229 -13.01 15.77 -0.37
C SER A 229 -12.26 16.96 0.24
N GLY A 230 -12.93 17.75 1.08
CA GLY A 230 -12.30 18.83 1.84
C GLY A 230 -11.24 18.31 2.81
N ALA A 231 -11.53 17.21 3.51
CA ALA A 231 -10.56 16.54 4.39
C ALA A 231 -9.33 16.04 3.61
N LEU A 232 -9.55 15.38 2.47
CA LEU A 232 -8.47 14.90 1.60
C LEU A 232 -7.64 16.06 1.03
N ALA A 233 -8.28 17.11 0.50
CA ALA A 233 -7.60 18.28 -0.04
C ALA A 233 -6.79 19.01 1.04
N GLY A 234 -7.38 19.21 2.22
CA GLY A 234 -6.70 19.80 3.38
C GLY A 234 -5.50 18.96 3.82
N TRP A 235 -5.64 17.62 3.79
CA TRP A 235 -4.56 16.70 4.12
C TRP A 235 -3.40 16.76 3.10
N ILE A 236 -3.72 16.77 1.80
CA ILE A 236 -2.71 16.95 0.74
C ILE A 236 -1.99 18.28 0.93
N TYR A 237 -2.73 19.38 1.14
CA TYR A 237 -2.13 20.69 1.42
C TYR A 237 -1.22 20.66 2.65
N PHE A 238 -1.65 20.04 3.75
CA PHE A 238 -0.85 19.86 4.95
C PHE A 238 0.44 19.08 4.67
N ALA A 239 0.37 17.96 3.92
CA ALA A 239 1.52 17.15 3.56
C ALA A 239 2.60 17.97 2.82
N PHE A 240 2.18 18.77 1.84
CA PHE A 240 3.10 19.65 1.10
C PHE A 240 3.60 20.82 1.92
N SER A 241 2.75 21.44 2.73
CA SER A 241 3.13 22.56 3.59
C SER A 241 4.16 22.17 4.64
N LYS A 242 3.96 21.03 5.31
CA LYS A 242 4.88 20.50 6.31
C LYS A 242 6.24 20.06 5.73
N ALA A 243 6.26 19.72 4.45
CA ALA A 243 7.48 19.29 3.76
C ALA A 243 8.36 20.48 3.30
N LYS A 244 7.89 21.72 3.40
CA LYS A 244 8.70 22.90 3.10
C LYS A 244 9.65 23.20 4.26
N VAL A 245 10.96 23.25 3.95
CA VAL A 245 12.02 23.61 4.89
C VAL A 245 12.82 24.73 4.24
N ASN A 246 12.93 25.88 4.90
CA ASN A 246 13.62 27.08 4.38
C ASN A 246 13.15 27.49 2.95
N GLY A 247 11.84 27.40 2.69
CA GLY A 247 11.24 27.73 1.40
C GLY A 247 11.41 26.65 0.30
N ARG A 248 12.18 25.60 0.54
CA ARG A 248 12.37 24.48 -0.40
C ARG A 248 11.52 23.28 0.00
N LEU A 249 10.89 22.64 -0.98
CA LEU A 249 10.11 21.43 -0.77
C LEU A 249 11.04 20.21 -0.72
N ILE A 250 11.00 19.48 0.39
CA ILE A 250 11.66 18.17 0.54
C ILE A 250 10.64 17.09 0.22
N VAL A 251 10.66 16.57 -1.01
CA VAL A 251 9.64 15.65 -1.53
C VAL A 251 9.48 14.41 -0.64
N GLY A 252 10.56 13.80 -0.15
CA GLY A 252 10.49 12.61 0.72
C GLY A 252 9.64 12.81 1.97
N LYS A 253 9.58 14.04 2.52
CA LYS A 253 8.72 14.33 3.67
C LYS A 253 7.23 14.39 3.32
N THR A 254 6.87 14.42 2.03
CA THR A 254 5.46 14.36 1.59
C THR A 254 4.95 12.94 1.46
N ILE A 255 5.83 11.97 1.15
CA ILE A 255 5.42 10.62 0.75
C ILE A 255 4.69 9.89 1.87
N GLY A 256 5.23 9.88 3.08
CA GLY A 256 4.58 9.23 4.24
C GLY A 256 3.16 9.77 4.48
N PRO A 257 2.96 11.08 4.68
CA PRO A 257 1.62 11.66 4.81
C PRO A 257 0.70 11.35 3.64
N LEU A 258 1.17 11.39 2.40
CA LEU A 258 0.35 11.03 1.24
C LEU A 258 -0.06 9.56 1.24
N LEU A 259 0.83 8.65 1.69
CA LEU A 259 0.46 7.24 1.88
C LEU A 259 -0.62 7.06 2.94
N ALA A 260 -0.54 7.77 4.09
CA ALA A 260 -1.62 7.76 5.08
C ALA A 260 -2.93 8.29 4.49
N GLY A 261 -2.86 9.28 3.59
CA GLY A 261 -3.99 9.85 2.85
C GLY A 261 -4.79 8.85 2.02
N ILE A 262 -4.27 7.65 1.74
CA ILE A 262 -5.00 6.56 1.07
C ILE A 262 -6.33 6.27 1.79
N CYS A 263 -6.34 6.25 3.12
CA CYS A 263 -7.57 6.04 3.90
C CYS A 263 -8.61 7.17 3.67
N LEU A 264 -8.16 8.41 3.43
CA LEU A 264 -9.03 9.52 3.10
C LEU A 264 -9.55 9.43 1.66
N VAL A 265 -8.76 8.90 0.74
CA VAL A 265 -9.22 8.60 -0.64
C VAL A 265 -10.32 7.55 -0.59
N ASP A 266 -10.15 6.47 0.18
CA ASP A 266 -11.19 5.46 0.37
C ASP A 266 -12.48 6.05 0.96
N TRP A 267 -12.34 6.95 1.95
CA TRP A 267 -13.49 7.66 2.50
C TRP A 267 -14.21 8.51 1.45
N THR A 268 -13.46 9.26 0.63
CA THR A 268 -14.07 10.08 -0.43
C THR A 268 -14.73 9.22 -1.51
N ILE A 269 -14.14 8.07 -1.87
CA ILE A 269 -14.72 7.12 -2.82
C ILE A 269 -16.07 6.59 -2.30
N LEU A 270 -16.12 6.08 -1.07
CA LEU A 270 -17.36 5.58 -0.48
C LEU A 270 -18.44 6.67 -0.36
N SER A 271 -18.05 7.90 -0.03
CA SER A 271 -18.98 9.04 0.02
C SER A 271 -19.53 9.38 -1.36
N GLY A 272 -18.69 9.39 -2.41
CA GLY A 272 -19.09 9.72 -3.78
C GLY A 272 -19.97 8.66 -4.42
N MET A 273 -19.83 7.38 -4.01
CA MET A 273 -20.65 6.27 -4.49
C MET A 273 -21.92 6.04 -3.64
N GLY A 274 -22.15 6.83 -2.58
CA GLY A 274 -23.31 6.67 -1.72
C GLY A 274 -23.28 5.47 -0.78
N GLN A 275 -22.11 4.85 -0.62
CA GLN A 275 -21.91 3.64 0.18
C GLN A 275 -21.29 3.94 1.57
N PHE A 276 -21.19 5.22 1.93
CA PHE A 276 -20.65 5.63 3.22
C PHE A 276 -21.62 5.35 4.37
N SER A 277 -21.11 4.73 5.43
CA SER A 277 -21.80 4.61 6.72
C SER A 277 -20.93 5.15 7.85
N LEU A 278 -21.53 5.50 8.99
CA LEU A 278 -20.76 5.94 10.17
C LEU A 278 -19.78 4.85 10.66
N THR A 279 -20.17 3.58 10.54
CA THR A 279 -19.35 2.44 10.92
C THR A 279 -18.10 2.34 10.02
N THR A 280 -18.30 2.36 8.70
CA THR A 280 -17.18 2.33 7.74
C THR A 280 -16.28 3.56 7.88
N GLY A 281 -16.88 4.73 8.09
CA GLY A 281 -16.14 5.96 8.38
C GLY A 281 -15.29 5.86 9.64
N GLY A 282 -15.82 5.28 10.72
CA GLY A 282 -15.08 5.04 11.95
C GLY A 282 -13.85 4.14 11.75
N PHE A 283 -13.98 3.06 10.96
CA PHE A 283 -12.84 2.21 10.60
C PHE A 283 -11.81 2.95 9.76
N LEU A 284 -12.23 3.71 8.74
CA LEU A 284 -11.30 4.45 7.88
C LEU A 284 -10.52 5.52 8.65
N VAL A 285 -11.18 6.26 9.55
CA VAL A 285 -10.50 7.21 10.44
C VAL A 285 -9.53 6.49 11.38
N THR A 286 -9.92 5.35 11.93
CA THR A 286 -9.03 4.53 12.77
C THR A 286 -7.81 4.07 11.99
N PHE A 287 -7.96 3.56 10.77
CA PHE A 287 -6.85 3.14 9.91
C PHE A 287 -5.94 4.32 9.55
N PHE A 288 -6.50 5.48 9.27
CA PHE A 288 -5.74 6.70 9.05
C PHE A 288 -4.90 7.09 10.27
N LEU A 289 -5.50 7.07 11.47
CA LEU A 289 -4.79 7.38 12.71
C LEU A 289 -3.69 6.35 13.02
N ILE A 290 -3.96 5.07 12.78
CA ILE A 290 -2.95 4.00 12.92
C ILE A 290 -1.77 4.28 11.98
N ALA A 291 -2.01 4.59 10.70
CA ALA A 291 -0.95 4.95 9.76
C ALA A 291 -0.12 6.13 10.28
N MET A 292 -0.78 7.20 10.71
CA MET A 292 -0.14 8.41 11.22
C MET A 292 0.75 8.15 12.45
N ILE A 293 0.24 7.37 13.41
CA ILE A 293 0.96 7.04 14.64
C ILE A 293 2.13 6.09 14.34
N ALA A 294 1.88 5.06 13.52
CA ALA A 294 2.89 4.07 13.18
C ALA A 294 4.05 4.69 12.37
N GLN A 295 3.77 5.60 11.44
CA GLN A 295 4.79 6.32 10.65
C GLN A 295 5.72 7.21 11.49
N ARG A 296 5.35 7.54 12.74
CA ARG A 296 6.26 8.25 13.67
C ARG A 296 7.38 7.36 14.19
N ARG A 297 7.20 6.04 14.18
CA ARG A 297 8.14 5.05 14.75
C ARG A 297 8.77 4.15 13.69
N ILE A 298 8.05 3.87 12.62
CA ILE A 298 8.45 2.96 11.54
C ILE A 298 8.38 3.76 10.24
N PRO A 299 9.51 3.91 9.49
CA PRO A 299 9.53 4.64 8.22
C PRO A 299 8.49 4.10 7.24
N ALA A 300 7.83 5.01 6.53
CA ALA A 300 6.84 4.65 5.49
C ALA A 300 7.52 4.25 4.17
N THR A 301 8.78 4.68 3.97
CA THR A 301 9.58 4.47 2.74
C THR A 301 11.01 4.04 3.05
#